data_0b500f3eb2af6ae27dc5fbb65c66cd9c
#
_entry.id   0b500f3eb2af6ae27dc5fbb65c66cd9c
#
_cell.length_a   1.000
_cell.length_b   1.000
_cell.length_c   1.000
_cell.angle_alpha   90.00
_cell.angle_beta   90.00
_cell.angle_gamma   90.00
#
_symmetry.space_group_name_H-M   'P 1'
#
loop_
_entity.id
_entity.type
_entity.pdbx_description
1 polymer ?
#
loop_
_entity_poly.entity_id
_entity_poly.type
_entity_poly.pdbx_seq_one_letter_code
_entity_poly.pdbx_strand_id
1 'polypeptide(L)'
;MNIPVKIEGAAPGVLNSGGVLSRNKRKLRVKALPANLPDFIIADISKLELGNKLYTAELQSEDYTILHPDNTVVCQVRTSRASIKEEEEVVETEGTEEGAEAPKEGAPAAKEGSDAPKEGGGEKES
;
A
#
# COMPACT_ATOMS: atom_id res chain seq x y z
N MET A 1 7.96 21.27 20.12
CA MET A 1 8.93 21.46 19.04
C MET A 1 8.69 20.44 17.92
N ASN A 2 9.16 20.68 16.69
CA ASN A 2 9.08 19.69 15.61
C ASN A 2 10.44 19.01 15.46
N ILE A 3 10.51 17.72 15.75
CA ILE A 3 11.74 16.93 15.75
C ILE A 3 11.76 16.02 14.51
N PRO A 4 12.88 15.93 13.79
CA PRO A 4 13.00 15.04 12.64
C PRO A 4 13.02 13.57 13.09
N VAL A 5 12.40 12.71 12.28
CA VAL A 5 12.45 11.26 12.47
C VAL A 5 13.56 10.70 11.60
N LYS A 6 14.50 10.03 12.24
CA LYS A 6 15.57 9.27 11.61
C LYS A 6 15.18 7.79 11.59
N ILE A 7 15.29 7.17 10.44
CA ILE A 7 14.99 5.75 10.28
C ILE A 7 16.28 4.97 10.45
N GLU A 8 16.24 3.94 11.28
CA GLU A 8 17.35 3.01 11.49
C GLU A 8 16.88 1.57 11.24
N GLY A 9 17.85 0.75 10.82
CA GLY A 9 17.59 -0.64 10.46
C GLY A 9 17.25 -0.85 8.99
N ALA A 10 17.10 -2.11 8.61
CA ALA A 10 16.72 -2.55 7.27
C ALA A 10 15.39 -3.33 7.36
N ALA A 11 14.36 -2.85 6.69
CA ALA A 11 13.06 -3.52 6.69
C ALA A 11 13.13 -4.80 5.84
N PRO A 12 12.82 -5.98 6.40
CA PRO A 12 12.78 -7.23 5.66
C PRO A 12 11.74 -7.20 4.54
N GLY A 13 10.64 -6.47 4.71
CA GLY A 13 9.65 -6.28 3.68
C GLY A 13 10.14 -5.51 2.45
N VAL A 14 11.20 -4.70 2.59
CA VAL A 14 11.85 -4.03 1.44
C VAL A 14 12.87 -4.95 0.79
N LEU A 15 13.69 -5.66 1.60
CA LEU A 15 14.78 -6.49 1.10
C LEU A 15 14.29 -7.80 0.46
N ASN A 16 13.36 -8.49 1.14
CA ASN A 16 12.93 -9.82 0.74
C ASN A 16 11.71 -9.79 -0.21
N SER A 17 10.83 -8.81 -0.02
CA SER A 17 9.55 -8.77 -0.73
C SER A 17 9.45 -7.61 -1.74
N GLY A 18 10.56 -6.94 -2.04
CA GLY A 18 10.58 -5.85 -3.01
C GLY A 18 9.65 -4.66 -2.68
N GLY A 19 9.28 -4.52 -1.41
CA GLY A 19 8.45 -3.43 -0.95
C GLY A 19 9.14 -2.08 -1.01
N VAL A 20 8.36 -1.02 -1.06
CA VAL A 20 8.85 0.35 -1.02
C VAL A 20 8.52 0.97 0.34
N LEU A 21 9.54 1.51 1.00
CA LEU A 21 9.36 2.24 2.24
C LEU A 21 8.80 3.64 1.96
N SER A 22 7.58 3.87 2.40
CA SER A 22 6.91 5.17 2.31
C SER A 22 6.95 5.88 3.66
N ARG A 23 7.53 7.08 3.69
CA ARG A 23 7.57 7.95 4.86
C ARG A 23 6.41 8.93 4.82
N ASN A 24 5.44 8.76 5.71
CA ASN A 24 4.28 9.65 5.81
C ASN A 24 4.59 10.90 6.63
N LYS A 25 5.36 10.73 7.71
CA LYS A 25 5.77 11.82 8.58
C LYS A 25 7.30 11.85 8.71
N ARG A 26 7.90 12.96 8.32
CA ARG A 26 9.34 13.20 8.45
C ARG A 26 9.71 13.93 9.74
N LYS A 27 8.76 14.66 10.32
CA LYS A 27 8.90 15.41 11.56
C LYS A 27 7.69 15.14 12.43
N LEU A 28 7.93 14.96 13.72
CA LEU A 28 6.89 14.80 14.73
C LEU A 28 6.90 16.00 15.69
N ARG A 29 5.70 16.42 16.08
CA ARG A 29 5.55 17.46 17.10
C ARG A 29 5.66 16.82 18.46
N VAL A 30 6.63 17.27 19.23
CA VAL A 30 6.98 16.71 20.54
C VAL A 30 6.92 17.78 21.60
N LYS A 31 6.50 17.39 22.79
CA LYS A 31 6.56 18.15 24.03
C LYS A 31 7.52 17.43 24.97
N ALA A 32 8.59 18.09 25.34
CA ALA A 32 9.60 17.60 26.28
C ALA A 32 10.12 18.72 27.15
N LEU A 33 10.77 18.35 28.23
CA LEU A 33 11.55 19.29 29.04
C LEU A 33 12.82 19.68 28.27
N PRO A 34 13.36 20.89 28.47
CA PRO A 34 14.57 21.34 27.77
C PRO A 34 15.78 20.42 27.94
N ALA A 35 15.88 19.77 29.13
CA ALA A 35 16.95 18.82 29.43
C ALA A 35 16.85 17.49 28.72
N ASN A 36 15.61 17.07 28.34
CA ASN A 36 15.31 15.75 27.76
C ASN A 36 14.87 15.88 26.30
N LEU A 37 15.13 17.01 25.65
CA LEU A 37 14.74 17.25 24.29
C LEU A 37 15.71 16.55 23.32
N PRO A 38 15.29 15.51 22.58
CA PRO A 38 16.16 14.85 21.62
C PRO A 38 16.28 15.65 20.32
N ASP A 39 17.43 15.59 19.67
CA ASP A 39 17.66 16.20 18.36
C ASP A 39 16.93 15.45 17.24
N PHE A 40 16.75 14.17 17.40
CA PHE A 40 16.03 13.29 16.45
C PHE A 40 15.36 12.13 17.18
N ILE A 41 14.31 11.61 16.56
CA ILE A 41 13.60 10.42 17.03
C ILE A 41 14.03 9.25 16.14
N ILE A 42 14.52 8.20 16.75
CA ILE A 42 14.92 6.97 16.03
C ILE A 42 13.67 6.12 15.80
N ALA A 43 13.43 5.77 14.56
CA ALA A 43 12.39 4.85 14.14
C ALA A 43 13.03 3.56 13.62
N ASP A 44 12.94 2.49 14.40
CA ASP A 44 13.47 1.18 14.00
C ASP A 44 12.50 0.49 13.05
N ILE A 45 12.99 0.17 11.85
CA ILE A 45 12.21 -0.49 10.81
C ILE A 45 12.59 -1.97 10.62
N SER A 46 13.46 -2.52 11.47
CA SER A 46 13.98 -3.90 11.34
C SER A 46 12.89 -4.98 11.44
N LYS A 47 11.74 -4.63 11.99
CA LYS A 47 10.58 -5.53 12.16
C LYS A 47 9.47 -5.29 11.13
N LEU A 48 9.66 -4.33 10.21
CA LEU A 48 8.63 -3.97 9.26
C LEU A 48 8.63 -4.90 8.05
N GLU A 49 7.58 -5.69 7.96
CA GLU A 49 7.25 -6.54 6.82
C GLU A 49 6.40 -5.79 5.79
N LEU A 50 6.12 -6.45 4.69
CA LEU A 50 5.29 -5.94 3.61
C LEU A 50 3.86 -5.67 4.11
N GLY A 51 3.38 -4.44 3.90
CA GLY A 51 2.08 -3.99 4.39
C GLY A 51 2.08 -3.47 5.83
N ASN A 52 3.15 -3.68 6.60
CA ASN A 52 3.24 -3.20 7.97
C ASN A 52 3.43 -1.69 8.05
N LYS A 53 2.93 -1.12 9.13
CA LYS A 53 2.95 0.31 9.43
C LYS A 53 3.58 0.54 10.79
N LEU A 54 4.45 1.52 10.89
CA LEU A 54 4.98 2.01 12.15
C LEU A 54 4.13 3.17 12.64
N TYR A 55 3.61 3.06 13.83
CA TYR A 55 2.74 4.05 14.45
C TYR A 55 3.52 4.95 15.42
N THR A 56 2.95 6.11 15.68
CA THR A 56 3.50 7.07 16.64
C THR A 56 3.56 6.48 18.06
N ALA A 57 2.63 5.59 18.41
CA ALA A 57 2.60 4.90 19.71
C ALA A 57 3.89 4.12 20.01
N GLU A 58 4.51 3.54 18.97
CA GLU A 58 5.75 2.76 19.11
C GLU A 58 7.00 3.62 19.31
N LEU A 59 6.89 4.92 19.02
CA LEU A 59 7.98 5.89 19.16
C LEU A 59 7.89 6.73 20.43
N GLN A 60 6.91 6.48 21.29
CA GLN A 60 6.79 7.15 22.57
C GLN A 60 7.91 6.72 23.51
N SER A 61 8.47 7.68 24.25
CA SER A 61 9.48 7.47 25.27
C SER A 61 9.06 8.19 26.55
N GLU A 62 9.64 7.79 27.67
CA GLU A 62 9.38 8.42 28.97
C GLU A 62 9.91 9.87 29.03
N ASP A 63 10.90 10.20 28.22
CA ASP A 63 11.56 11.50 28.19
C ASP A 63 10.75 12.57 27.46
N TYR A 64 9.89 12.18 26.52
CA TYR A 64 9.12 13.11 25.70
C TYR A 64 7.74 12.58 25.34
N THR A 65 6.79 13.48 25.17
CA THR A 65 5.43 13.14 24.74
C THR A 65 5.22 13.62 23.30
N ILE A 66 4.78 12.72 22.44
CA ILE A 66 4.43 13.06 21.06
C ILE A 66 3.00 13.61 21.04
N LEU A 67 2.82 14.80 20.44
CA LEU A 67 1.53 15.49 20.38
C LEU A 67 0.64 15.01 19.22
N HIS A 68 1.09 14.05 18.43
CA HIS A 68 0.28 13.42 17.41
C HIS A 68 -0.57 12.29 18.00
N PRO A 69 -1.73 11.97 17.39
CA PRO A 69 -2.51 10.80 17.76
C PRO A 69 -1.68 9.51 17.64
N ASP A 70 -1.91 8.57 18.53
CA ASP A 70 -1.20 7.29 18.57
C ASP A 70 -1.35 6.48 17.28
N ASN A 71 -2.47 6.64 16.58
CA ASN A 71 -2.77 6.01 15.30
C ASN A 71 -2.10 6.69 14.09
N THR A 72 -1.27 7.71 14.31
CA THR A 72 -0.58 8.37 13.20
C THR A 72 0.51 7.45 12.64
N VAL A 73 0.42 7.12 11.36
CA VAL A 73 1.44 6.32 10.67
C VAL A 73 2.63 7.20 10.34
N VAL A 74 3.81 6.82 10.84
CA VAL A 74 5.08 7.49 10.60
C VAL A 74 5.72 6.98 9.31
N CYS A 75 5.88 5.68 9.19
CA CYS A 75 6.33 5.02 7.97
C CYS A 75 5.57 3.71 7.75
N GLN A 76 5.58 3.24 6.50
CA GLN A 76 4.94 2.00 6.09
C GLN A 76 5.69 1.39 4.92
N VAL A 77 5.67 0.07 4.84
CA VAL A 77 6.17 -0.67 3.69
C VAL A 77 4.99 -0.99 2.77
N ARG A 78 5.06 -0.52 1.54
CA ARG A 78 4.03 -0.78 0.51
C ARG A 78 4.58 -1.72 -0.55
N THR A 79 3.70 -2.51 -1.14
CA THR A 79 4.00 -3.29 -2.35
C THR A 79 4.28 -2.33 -3.50
N SER A 80 5.32 -2.58 -4.27
CA SER A 80 5.57 -1.88 -5.53
C SER A 80 4.60 -2.40 -6.58
N ARG A 81 4.09 -1.51 -7.44
CA ARG A 81 3.27 -1.93 -8.58
C ARG A 81 4.04 -2.80 -9.59
N ALA A 82 5.35 -2.72 -9.58
CA ALA A 82 6.21 -3.54 -10.42
C ALA A 82 6.26 -5.01 -9.93
N SER A 83 6.30 -5.24 -8.61
CA SER A 83 6.31 -6.60 -8.05
C SER A 83 4.97 -7.33 -8.21
N ILE A 84 3.85 -6.60 -8.26
CA ILE A 84 2.54 -7.20 -8.55
C ILE A 84 2.49 -7.75 -9.99
N LYS A 85 3.16 -7.07 -10.94
CA LYS A 85 3.22 -7.52 -12.33
C LYS A 85 4.09 -8.76 -12.52
N GLU A 86 5.15 -8.89 -11.74
CA GLU A 86 6.02 -10.06 -11.76
C GLU A 86 5.36 -11.29 -11.15
N GLU A 87 4.55 -11.13 -10.11
CA GLU A 87 3.79 -12.23 -9.51
C GLU A 87 2.64 -12.69 -10.40
N GLU A 88 1.97 -11.79 -11.13
CA GLU A 88 0.94 -12.15 -12.11
C GLU A 88 1.54 -12.85 -13.34
N GLU A 89 2.72 -12.46 -13.79
CA GLU A 89 3.40 -13.07 -14.94
C GLU A 89 3.97 -14.46 -14.61
N VAL A 90 4.41 -14.70 -13.38
CA VAL A 90 4.90 -16.01 -12.92
C VAL A 90 3.74 -16.99 -12.69
N VAL A 91 2.57 -16.52 -12.26
CA VAL A 91 1.38 -17.36 -12.08
C VAL A 91 0.76 -17.72 -13.44
N GLU A 92 0.86 -16.86 -14.47
CA GLU A 92 0.39 -17.18 -15.83
C GLU A 92 1.30 -18.16 -16.58
N THR A 93 2.58 -18.20 -16.26
CA THR A 93 3.53 -19.13 -16.91
C THR A 93 3.59 -20.50 -16.24
N GLU A 94 3.24 -20.64 -14.98
CA GLU A 94 3.13 -21.95 -14.31
C GLU A 94 1.78 -22.66 -14.54
N GLY A 95 0.80 -21.95 -15.06
CA GLY A 95 -0.53 -22.52 -15.37
C GLY A 95 -0.69 -23.11 -16.77
N THR A 96 0.36 -23.09 -17.61
CA THR A 96 0.20 -23.47 -19.04
C THR A 96 0.95 -24.75 -19.44
N GLU A 97 1.41 -25.57 -18.51
CA GLU A 97 2.09 -26.82 -18.80
C GLU A 97 1.38 -28.07 -18.26
N GLU A 98 0.06 -28.15 -18.34
CA GLU A 98 -0.61 -29.46 -18.31
C GLU A 98 -1.96 -29.36 -18.99
N GLY A 99 -2.01 -29.78 -20.24
CA GLY A 99 -3.27 -29.90 -20.97
C GLY A 99 -3.16 -29.70 -22.48
N ALA A 100 -2.20 -30.37 -23.11
CA ALA A 100 -2.24 -30.57 -24.55
C ALA A 100 -3.11 -31.80 -24.84
N GLU A 101 -4.34 -31.58 -25.23
CA GLU A 101 -5.03 -32.44 -26.22
C GLU A 101 -6.29 -31.74 -26.75
N ALA A 102 -6.17 -31.24 -27.96
CA ALA A 102 -7.30 -30.88 -28.77
C ALA A 102 -7.90 -32.17 -29.37
N PRO A 103 -9.23 -32.21 -29.67
CA PRO A 103 -9.55 -31.96 -31.03
C PRO A 103 -10.91 -31.23 -31.30
N LYS A 104 -10.82 -30.39 -32.30
CA LYS A 104 -11.71 -30.20 -33.43
C LYS A 104 -13.22 -30.20 -33.27
N GLU A 105 -13.72 -29.19 -33.92
CA GLU A 105 -14.90 -29.07 -34.76
C GLU A 105 -16.12 -28.36 -34.20
N GLY A 106 -16.47 -27.30 -34.90
CA GLY A 106 -17.81 -26.75 -34.86
C GLY A 106 -17.90 -25.21 -34.83
N ALA A 107 -17.50 -24.55 -35.88
CA ALA A 107 -18.17 -23.33 -36.31
C ALA A 107 -19.35 -23.75 -37.25
N PRO A 108 -20.35 -22.95 -37.59
CA PRO A 108 -20.52 -21.50 -37.51
C PRO A 108 -21.95 -21.02 -37.27
N ALA A 109 -22.15 -19.74 -37.55
CA ALA A 109 -23.39 -19.02 -37.91
C ALA A 109 -24.11 -18.30 -36.76
N ALA A 110 -24.02 -17.01 -36.71
CA ALA A 110 -24.76 -16.02 -37.46
C ALA A 110 -26.23 -15.87 -37.05
N LYS A 111 -26.56 -14.72 -36.59
CA LYS A 111 -27.61 -13.77 -36.97
C LYS A 111 -28.08 -12.98 -35.77
N GLU A 112 -27.87 -11.71 -35.84
CA GLU A 112 -28.81 -10.66 -36.29
C GLU A 112 -29.99 -10.43 -35.37
N GLY A 113 -30.12 -9.18 -35.06
CA GLY A 113 -31.28 -8.53 -34.48
C GLY A 113 -30.91 -7.49 -33.46
N SER A 114 -30.46 -6.28 -33.80
CA SER A 114 -31.24 -5.07 -34.08
C SER A 114 -32.49 -5.01 -33.23
N ASP A 115 -32.48 -4.07 -32.33
CA ASP A 115 -33.45 -2.96 -32.28
C ASP A 115 -33.24 -2.11 -31.05
N ALA A 116 -32.78 -0.90 -31.23
CA ALA A 116 -33.23 0.22 -30.45
C ALA A 116 -34.51 0.75 -31.14
N PRO A 117 -35.45 1.40 -30.56
CA PRO A 117 -35.22 2.71 -29.98
C PRO A 117 -36.27 3.19 -28.94
N LYS A 118 -36.05 4.41 -28.51
CA LYS A 118 -36.97 5.52 -28.26
C LYS A 118 -37.72 5.62 -26.92
N GLU A 119 -37.37 6.73 -26.33
CA GLU A 119 -38.16 7.96 -26.18
C GLU A 119 -39.20 8.00 -25.05
N GLY A 120 -39.14 9.09 -24.39
CA GLY A 120 -40.22 9.81 -23.72
C GLY A 120 -39.89 10.12 -22.28
N GLY A 121 -39.55 11.28 -21.86
CA GLY A 121 -40.19 12.56 -22.12
C GLY A 121 -41.10 12.91 -20.98
N GLY A 122 -40.91 14.06 -20.43
CA GLY A 122 -41.90 14.72 -19.59
C GLY A 122 -41.48 14.90 -18.14
N GLU A 123 -40.91 16.02 -17.80
CA GLU A 123 -41.59 17.30 -17.52
C GLU A 123 -42.37 17.34 -16.21
N LYS A 124 -41.92 18.30 -15.46
CA LYS A 124 -42.64 19.31 -14.66
C LYS A 124 -42.96 19.03 -13.19
N GLU A 125 -42.42 19.97 -12.50
CA GLU A 125 -43.06 21.00 -11.65
C GLU A 125 -43.52 20.53 -10.25
N SER A 126 -42.93 21.03 -9.28
CA SER A 126 -43.20 22.27 -8.54
C SER A 126 -42.17 22.45 -7.44
#